data_f384ff5550fd71ca783b112e485b6f49
#
_entry.id   f384ff5550fd71ca783b112e485b6f49
#
_cell.length_a   1.000
_cell.length_b   1.000
_cell.length_c   1.000
_cell.angle_alpha   90.00
_cell.angle_beta   90.00
_cell.angle_gamma   90.00
#
_symmetry.space_group_name_H-M   'P 1'
#
loop_
_entity.id
_entity.type
_entity.pdbx_description
1 polymer ?
#
loop_
_entity_poly.entity_id
_entity_poly.type
_entity_poly.pdbx_seq_one_letter_code
_entity_poly.pdbx_strand_id
1 'polypeptide(L)'
;MSQNEPSDFLKANAAALRALAGGVDRQVRYAGQDTHIGKTEIRLPALPRETGQKMRSDSRGAADSAGLWLAHHNAQTHQSLCPSSPAAKAIFDAAETARVEAIGANQMAGVAQNLSALGRQVLRYACHCLLYTSPSPRDATLSRMPSSA
;
A
#
# COMPACT_ATOMS: atom_id res chain seq x y z
N MET A 1 31.79 8.35 8.04
CA MET A 1 30.32 8.27 8.04
C MET A 1 29.92 7.28 6.96
N SER A 2 29.29 6.19 7.37
CA SER A 2 29.17 4.96 6.57
C SER A 2 28.20 5.13 5.41
N GLN A 3 28.66 4.98 4.17
CA GLN A 3 27.84 5.01 2.93
C GLN A 3 26.92 3.77 2.78
N ASN A 4 26.81 2.93 3.81
CA ASN A 4 26.13 1.63 3.75
C ASN A 4 24.72 1.62 4.40
N GLU A 5 24.28 2.71 5.05
CA GLU A 5 23.01 2.74 5.77
C GLU A 5 21.75 2.44 4.94
N PRO A 6 21.56 2.99 3.70
CA PRO A 6 20.37 2.66 2.93
C PRO A 6 20.32 1.19 2.51
N SER A 7 21.47 0.61 2.16
CA SER A 7 21.57 -0.80 1.74
C SER A 7 21.21 -1.76 2.88
N ASP A 8 21.68 -1.50 4.09
CA ASP A 8 21.43 -2.37 5.25
C ASP A 8 19.97 -2.28 5.71
N PHE A 9 19.36 -1.09 5.65
CA PHE A 9 17.93 -0.91 5.88
C PHE A 9 17.10 -1.74 4.89
N LEU A 10 17.39 -1.67 3.60
CA LEU A 10 16.66 -2.39 2.56
C LEU A 10 16.80 -3.92 2.73
N LYS A 11 17.99 -4.40 3.10
CA LYS A 11 18.21 -5.82 3.40
C LYS A 11 17.42 -6.28 4.62
N ALA A 12 17.43 -5.50 5.71
CA ALA A 12 16.69 -5.80 6.92
C ALA A 12 15.17 -5.78 6.67
N ASN A 13 14.69 -4.81 5.90
CA ASN A 13 13.28 -4.69 5.53
C ASN A 13 12.82 -5.89 4.67
N ALA A 14 13.63 -6.31 3.70
CA ALA A 14 13.37 -7.49 2.89
C ALA A 14 13.40 -8.80 3.73
N ALA A 15 14.29 -8.89 4.71
CA ALA A 15 14.33 -10.03 5.63
C ALA A 15 13.07 -10.09 6.51
N ALA A 16 12.61 -8.96 7.04
CA ALA A 16 11.37 -8.87 7.81
C ALA A 16 10.16 -9.30 6.98
N LEU A 17 10.05 -8.83 5.74
CA LEU A 17 9.00 -9.26 4.81
C LEU A 17 8.98 -10.76 4.63
N ARG A 18 10.15 -11.38 4.35
CA ARG A 18 10.24 -12.84 4.17
C ARG A 18 9.85 -13.60 5.44
N ALA A 19 10.25 -13.11 6.60
CA ALA A 19 9.89 -13.71 7.88
C ALA A 19 8.37 -13.67 8.11
N LEU A 20 7.72 -12.53 7.85
CA LEU A 20 6.27 -12.39 7.92
C LEU A 20 5.54 -13.28 6.92
N ALA A 21 6.11 -13.47 5.73
CA ALA A 21 5.55 -14.32 4.69
C ALA A 21 5.75 -15.84 4.94
N GLY A 22 6.25 -16.24 6.12
CA GLY A 22 6.49 -17.64 6.44
C GLY A 22 7.75 -18.23 5.79
N GLY A 23 8.76 -17.41 5.49
CA GLY A 23 10.04 -17.88 4.94
C GLY A 23 10.03 -18.07 3.42
N VAL A 24 9.16 -17.37 2.70
CA VAL A 24 9.06 -17.50 1.23
C VAL A 24 10.35 -17.03 0.56
N ASP A 25 10.92 -17.90 -0.28
CA ASP A 25 12.12 -17.61 -1.09
C ASP A 25 11.73 -16.84 -2.37
N ARG A 26 11.46 -15.54 -2.21
CA ARG A 26 11.21 -14.63 -3.34
C ARG A 26 12.21 -13.48 -3.31
N GLN A 27 12.63 -13.05 -4.49
CA GLN A 27 13.46 -11.87 -4.61
C GLN A 27 12.66 -10.61 -4.25
N VAL A 28 13.20 -9.80 -3.34
CA VAL A 28 12.61 -8.50 -3.00
C VAL A 28 13.42 -7.42 -3.67
N ARG A 29 12.77 -6.60 -4.49
CA ARG A 29 13.36 -5.46 -5.19
C ARG A 29 12.65 -4.17 -4.82
N TYR A 30 13.41 -3.10 -4.73
CA TYR A 30 12.89 -1.75 -4.50
C TYR A 30 12.94 -0.98 -5.82
N ALA A 31 11.81 -0.95 -6.53
CA ALA A 31 11.70 -0.36 -7.86
C ALA A 31 10.25 0.07 -8.17
N GLY A 32 10.10 1.22 -8.84
CA GLY A 32 8.77 1.75 -9.18
C GLY A 32 8.11 2.53 -8.05
N GLN A 33 6.81 2.73 -8.13
CA GLN A 33 6.03 3.51 -7.16
C GLN A 33 5.09 2.63 -6.32
N ASP A 34 4.66 1.50 -6.86
CA ASP A 34 3.66 0.64 -6.25
C ASP A 34 4.24 -0.72 -5.81
N THR A 35 3.59 -1.32 -4.81
CA THR A 35 3.87 -2.70 -4.40
C THR A 35 3.29 -3.68 -5.41
N HIS A 36 4.11 -4.62 -5.88
CA HIS A 36 3.67 -5.69 -6.76
C HIS A 36 4.18 -7.05 -6.25
N ILE A 37 3.26 -7.99 -6.07
CA ILE A 37 3.56 -9.34 -5.58
C ILE A 37 3.47 -10.32 -6.75
N GLY A 38 4.62 -10.65 -7.34
CA GLY A 38 4.74 -11.65 -8.40
C GLY A 38 5.04 -13.05 -7.86
N LYS A 39 5.08 -14.04 -8.75
CA LYS A 39 5.36 -15.44 -8.38
C LYS A 39 6.79 -15.66 -7.87
N THR A 40 7.76 -15.00 -8.46
CA THR A 40 9.20 -15.15 -8.14
C THR A 40 9.80 -13.89 -7.52
N GLU A 41 9.17 -12.74 -7.70
CA GLU A 41 9.68 -11.44 -7.31
C GLU A 41 8.60 -10.62 -6.59
N ILE A 42 9.01 -9.89 -5.57
CA ILE A 42 8.20 -8.88 -4.87
C ILE A 42 8.85 -7.54 -5.15
N ARG A 43 8.11 -6.62 -5.76
CA ARG A 43 8.56 -5.23 -5.94
C ARG A 43 7.90 -4.34 -4.90
N LEU A 44 8.73 -3.60 -4.20
CA LEU A 44 8.34 -2.57 -3.25
C LEU A 44 8.68 -1.19 -3.81
N PRO A 45 8.00 -0.12 -3.36
CA PRO A 45 8.32 1.23 -3.78
C PRO A 45 9.79 1.57 -3.60
N ALA A 46 10.37 2.23 -4.61
CA ALA A 46 11.76 2.67 -4.58
C ALA A 46 11.95 3.73 -3.49
N LEU A 47 13.08 3.66 -2.79
CA LEU A 47 13.46 4.65 -1.79
C LEU A 47 14.53 5.60 -2.37
N PRO A 48 14.37 6.92 -2.22
CA PRO A 48 15.43 7.88 -2.52
C PRO A 48 16.68 7.61 -1.67
N ARG A 49 17.84 8.06 -2.16
CA ARG A 49 19.11 7.92 -1.44
C ARG A 49 19.10 8.62 -0.08
N GLU A 50 18.47 9.78 -0.01
CA GLU A 50 18.25 10.50 1.24
C GLU A 50 16.87 10.18 1.79
N THR A 51 16.80 9.17 2.64
CA THR A 51 15.54 8.66 3.17
C THR A 51 15.37 9.07 4.62
N GLY A 52 14.47 10.01 4.88
CA GLY A 52 14.07 10.39 6.23
C GLY A 52 13.30 9.29 6.96
N GLN A 53 13.16 9.44 8.28
CA GLN A 53 12.50 8.43 9.13
C GLN A 53 11.05 8.11 8.67
N LYS A 54 10.32 9.12 8.17
CA LYS A 54 8.96 8.91 7.64
C LYS A 54 8.95 7.94 6.46
N MET A 55 9.83 8.13 5.48
CA MET A 55 9.90 7.26 4.30
C MET A 55 10.34 5.84 4.66
N ARG A 56 11.19 5.69 5.69
CA ARG A 56 11.56 4.38 6.23
C ARG A 56 10.36 3.68 6.87
N SER A 57 9.53 4.41 7.61
CA SER A 57 8.30 3.85 8.20
C SER A 57 7.28 3.45 7.13
N ASP A 58 7.08 4.28 6.10
CA ASP A 58 6.20 3.98 4.99
C ASP A 58 6.68 2.73 4.21
N SER A 59 7.99 2.62 3.98
CA SER A 59 8.60 1.44 3.32
C SER A 59 8.47 0.17 4.17
N ARG A 60 8.59 0.27 5.50
CA ARG A 60 8.32 -0.87 6.39
C ARG A 60 6.86 -1.29 6.33
N GLY A 61 5.92 -0.34 6.36
CA GLY A 61 4.50 -0.62 6.21
C GLY A 61 4.18 -1.35 4.90
N ALA A 62 4.77 -0.92 3.78
CA ALA A 62 4.60 -1.58 2.49
C ALA A 62 5.18 -3.02 2.48
N ALA A 63 6.33 -3.23 3.11
CA ALA A 63 6.94 -4.55 3.24
C ALA A 63 6.11 -5.46 4.15
N ASP A 64 5.63 -4.96 5.30
CA ASP A 64 4.81 -5.70 6.23
C ASP A 64 3.46 -6.09 5.60
N SER A 65 2.80 -5.16 4.90
CA SER A 65 1.56 -5.44 4.17
C SER A 65 1.76 -6.54 3.11
N ALA A 66 2.84 -6.46 2.32
CA ALA A 66 3.17 -7.50 1.33
C ALA A 66 3.48 -8.87 1.97
N GLY A 67 4.20 -8.89 3.09
CA GLY A 67 4.49 -10.11 3.84
C GLY A 67 3.23 -10.77 4.39
N LEU A 68 2.34 -9.99 4.99
CA LEU A 68 1.06 -10.45 5.52
C LEU A 68 0.12 -10.95 4.42
N TRP A 69 0.11 -10.27 3.27
CA TRP A 69 -0.64 -10.75 2.11
C TRP A 69 -0.18 -12.14 1.69
N LEU A 70 1.12 -12.36 1.59
CA LEU A 70 1.68 -13.67 1.24
C LEU A 70 1.37 -14.76 2.27
N ALA A 71 1.31 -14.41 3.55
CA ALA A 71 1.04 -15.35 4.64
C ALA A 71 -0.45 -15.73 4.77
N HIS A 72 -1.35 -14.78 4.54
CA HIS A 72 -2.76 -14.92 4.94
C HIS A 72 -3.78 -14.82 3.80
N HIS A 73 -3.34 -14.43 2.58
CA HIS A 73 -4.22 -14.38 1.42
C HIS A 73 -4.32 -15.74 0.75
N ASN A 74 -5.56 -16.17 0.47
CA ASN A 74 -5.83 -17.35 -0.33
C ASN A 74 -6.40 -16.95 -1.69
N ALA A 75 -5.58 -17.02 -2.73
CA ALA A 75 -5.95 -16.57 -4.08
C ALA A 75 -7.13 -17.37 -4.67
N GLN A 76 -7.22 -18.66 -4.40
CA GLN A 76 -8.31 -19.52 -4.92
C GLN A 76 -9.65 -19.12 -4.28
N THR A 77 -9.70 -18.99 -2.96
CA THR A 77 -10.89 -18.55 -2.24
C THR A 77 -11.29 -17.14 -2.65
N HIS A 78 -10.31 -16.22 -2.74
CA HIS A 78 -10.55 -14.85 -3.14
C HIS A 78 -11.16 -14.78 -4.54
N GLN A 79 -10.62 -15.53 -5.50
CA GLN A 79 -11.12 -15.56 -6.87
C GLN A 79 -12.53 -16.15 -6.96
N SER A 80 -12.83 -17.20 -6.18
CA SER A 80 -14.15 -17.84 -6.20
C SER A 80 -15.27 -16.95 -5.64
N LEU A 81 -14.94 -16.01 -4.76
CA LEU A 81 -15.89 -15.07 -4.14
C LEU A 81 -15.87 -13.67 -4.79
N CYS A 82 -15.01 -13.46 -5.78
CA CYS A 82 -14.79 -12.16 -6.40
C CYS A 82 -16.05 -11.68 -7.12
N PRO A 83 -16.55 -10.46 -6.81
CA PRO A 83 -17.70 -9.89 -7.50
C PRO A 83 -17.40 -9.58 -8.98
N SER A 84 -18.40 -9.63 -9.83
CA SER A 84 -18.29 -9.32 -11.26
C SER A 84 -18.21 -7.82 -11.56
N SER A 85 -18.80 -6.97 -10.71
CA SER A 85 -18.76 -5.52 -10.85
C SER A 85 -17.37 -4.96 -10.49
N PRO A 86 -16.75 -4.11 -11.35
CA PRO A 86 -15.44 -3.52 -11.05
C PRO A 86 -15.41 -2.72 -9.74
N ALA A 87 -16.45 -1.96 -9.44
CA ALA A 87 -16.54 -1.20 -8.19
C ALA A 87 -16.64 -2.12 -6.97
N ALA A 88 -17.49 -3.16 -7.03
CA ALA A 88 -17.60 -4.13 -5.95
C ALA A 88 -16.31 -4.95 -5.77
N LYS A 89 -15.63 -5.28 -6.88
CA LYS A 89 -14.31 -5.93 -6.84
C LYS A 89 -13.28 -5.07 -6.12
N ALA A 90 -13.20 -3.79 -6.42
CA ALA A 90 -12.26 -2.87 -5.75
C ALA A 90 -12.50 -2.81 -4.24
N ILE A 91 -13.75 -2.78 -3.79
CA ILE A 91 -14.10 -2.82 -2.37
C ILE A 91 -13.72 -4.18 -1.75
N PHE A 92 -13.98 -5.27 -2.45
CA PHE A 92 -13.66 -6.62 -2.02
C PHE A 92 -12.14 -6.82 -1.87
N ASP A 93 -11.35 -6.36 -2.84
CA ASP A 93 -9.88 -6.39 -2.78
C ASP A 93 -9.34 -5.54 -1.62
N ALA A 94 -9.91 -4.35 -1.39
CA ALA A 94 -9.54 -3.48 -0.27
C ALA A 94 -9.89 -4.11 1.09
N ALA A 95 -11.05 -4.75 1.21
CA ALA A 95 -11.48 -5.44 2.42
C ALA A 95 -10.56 -6.64 2.74
N GLU A 96 -10.12 -7.38 1.73
CA GLU A 96 -9.15 -8.47 1.91
C GLU A 96 -7.79 -7.94 2.36
N THR A 97 -7.32 -6.84 1.79
CA THR A 97 -6.10 -6.18 2.26
C THR A 97 -6.23 -5.78 3.73
N ALA A 98 -7.32 -5.12 4.11
CA ALA A 98 -7.57 -4.72 5.49
C ALA A 98 -7.65 -5.94 6.45
N ARG A 99 -8.23 -7.05 6.00
CA ARG A 99 -8.32 -8.29 6.79
C ARG A 99 -6.94 -8.86 7.10
N VAL A 100 -6.08 -9.01 6.09
CA VAL A 100 -4.74 -9.59 6.30
C VAL A 100 -3.85 -8.67 7.14
N GLU A 101 -3.95 -7.36 6.94
CA GLU A 101 -3.24 -6.36 7.73
C GLU A 101 -3.69 -6.36 9.20
N ALA A 102 -4.99 -6.48 9.46
CA ALA A 102 -5.54 -6.57 10.81
C ALA A 102 -5.02 -7.81 11.57
N ILE A 103 -4.85 -8.95 10.90
CA ILE A 103 -4.27 -10.15 11.50
C ILE A 103 -2.86 -9.85 12.02
N GLY A 104 -2.00 -9.27 11.19
CA GLY A 104 -0.63 -8.94 11.58
C GLY A 104 -0.55 -7.84 12.64
N ALA A 105 -1.38 -6.81 12.52
CA ALA A 105 -1.44 -5.72 13.50
C ALA A 105 -1.85 -6.20 14.90
N ASN A 106 -2.76 -7.15 14.99
CA ASN A 106 -3.18 -7.75 16.26
C ASN A 106 -2.10 -8.65 16.87
N GLN A 107 -1.24 -9.24 16.07
CA GLN A 107 -0.17 -10.13 16.54
C GLN A 107 1.10 -9.37 16.94
N MET A 108 1.40 -8.24 16.27
CA MET A 108 2.68 -7.55 16.40
C MET A 108 2.51 -6.03 16.43
N ALA A 109 2.78 -5.42 17.58
CA ALA A 109 2.66 -3.97 17.77
C ALA A 109 3.54 -3.15 16.80
N GLY A 110 4.73 -3.64 16.44
CA GLY A 110 5.59 -2.99 15.45
C GLY A 110 4.99 -2.96 14.05
N VAL A 111 4.34 -4.04 13.64
CA VAL A 111 3.60 -4.13 12.38
C VAL A 111 2.42 -3.17 12.39
N ALA A 112 1.65 -3.10 13.48
CA ALA A 112 0.55 -2.15 13.62
C ALA A 112 1.01 -0.69 13.44
N GLN A 113 2.16 -0.32 14.00
CA GLN A 113 2.75 1.02 13.85
C GLN A 113 3.16 1.30 12.40
N ASN A 114 3.81 0.34 11.72
CA ASN A 114 4.26 0.49 10.34
C ASN A 114 3.07 0.60 9.37
N LEU A 115 2.05 -0.24 9.53
CA LEU A 115 0.81 -0.18 8.74
C LEU A 115 0.05 1.13 8.97
N SER A 116 0.00 1.64 10.19
CA SER A 116 -0.60 2.94 10.49
C SER A 116 0.14 4.09 9.83
N ALA A 117 1.46 4.02 9.68
CA ALA A 117 2.24 5.01 8.95
C ALA A 117 1.89 5.00 7.46
N LEU A 118 1.86 3.81 6.85
CA LEU A 118 1.47 3.60 5.44
C LEU A 118 0.04 4.11 5.17
N GLY A 119 -0.93 3.74 6.01
CA GLY A 119 -2.34 4.15 5.86
C GLY A 119 -2.52 5.67 5.89
N ARG A 120 -1.79 6.38 6.75
CA ARG A 120 -1.80 7.86 6.77
C ARG A 120 -1.28 8.46 5.46
N GLN A 121 -0.34 7.81 4.80
CA GLN A 121 0.15 8.27 3.49
C GLN A 121 -0.91 8.10 2.42
N VAL A 122 -1.54 6.94 2.33
CA VAL A 122 -2.60 6.64 1.36
C VAL A 122 -3.78 7.63 1.53
N LEU A 123 -4.22 7.87 2.77
CA LEU A 123 -5.28 8.83 3.05
C LEU A 123 -4.91 10.26 2.64
N ARG A 124 -3.68 10.70 2.86
CA ARG A 124 -3.22 12.02 2.41
C ARG A 124 -3.28 12.16 0.89
N TYR A 125 -2.84 11.15 0.15
CA TYR A 125 -2.92 11.13 -1.31
C TYR A 125 -4.38 11.16 -1.78
N ALA A 126 -5.24 10.32 -1.21
CA ALA A 126 -6.66 10.28 -1.56
C ALA A 126 -7.36 11.62 -1.27
N CYS A 127 -7.15 12.22 -0.12
CA CYS A 127 -7.68 13.54 0.22
C CYS A 127 -7.18 14.63 -0.74
N HIS A 128 -5.90 14.63 -1.08
CA HIS A 128 -5.33 15.61 -2.01
C HIS A 128 -5.95 15.48 -3.41
N CYS A 129 -6.10 14.25 -3.90
CA CYS A 129 -6.75 14.01 -5.19
C CYS A 129 -8.22 14.43 -5.18
N LEU A 130 -8.96 14.11 -4.11
CA LEU A 130 -10.38 14.47 -3.99
C LEU A 130 -10.61 15.98 -3.90
N LEU A 131 -9.73 16.71 -3.19
CA LEU A 131 -9.79 18.17 -3.09
C LEU A 131 -9.47 18.85 -4.44
N TYR A 132 -8.64 18.23 -5.27
CA TYR A 132 -8.27 18.79 -6.57
C TYR A 132 -9.25 18.44 -7.69
N THR A 133 -10.01 17.34 -7.56
CA THR A 133 -11.01 16.89 -8.54
C THR A 133 -12.43 17.31 -8.20
N SER A 134 -12.67 17.91 -7.03
CA SER A 134 -13.98 18.44 -6.67
C SER A 134 -14.23 19.72 -7.47
N PRO A 135 -15.32 19.79 -8.29
CA PRO A 135 -15.65 21.00 -9.01
C PRO A 135 -15.84 22.15 -8.00
N SER A 136 -15.20 23.29 -8.30
CA SER A 136 -15.33 24.48 -7.48
C SER A 136 -16.79 24.86 -7.37
N PRO A 137 -17.28 25.32 -6.20
CA PRO A 137 -18.64 25.86 -6.07
C PRO A 137 -18.96 26.95 -7.09
N ARG A 138 -17.95 27.61 -7.66
CA ARG A 138 -18.10 28.58 -8.75
C ARG A 138 -18.45 27.95 -10.10
N ASP A 139 -18.02 26.73 -10.38
CA ASP A 139 -18.35 26.03 -11.63
C ASP A 139 -19.80 25.55 -11.65
N ALA A 140 -20.37 25.26 -10.49
CA ALA A 140 -21.78 24.88 -10.34
C ALA A 140 -22.75 26.06 -10.58
N THR A 141 -22.28 27.30 -10.50
CA THR A 141 -23.13 28.50 -10.75
C THR A 141 -23.12 28.95 -12.21
N LEU A 142 -22.12 28.60 -12.99
CA LEU A 142 -22.02 28.98 -14.40
C LEU A 142 -22.89 28.12 -15.33
N SER A 143 -23.30 26.93 -14.91
CA SER A 143 -24.20 26.06 -15.70
C SER A 143 -25.69 26.38 -15.52
N ARG A 144 -26.07 27.45 -14.79
CA ARG A 144 -27.44 27.91 -14.58
C ARG A 144 -27.76 29.24 -15.22
N MET A 145 -27.14 29.58 -16.34
CA MET A 145 -27.66 30.71 -17.13
C MET A 145 -28.82 30.21 -17.98
N PRO A 146 -30.06 30.71 -17.79
CA PRO A 146 -31.16 30.43 -18.72
C PRO A 146 -30.83 31.09 -20.05
N SER A 147 -30.90 30.30 -21.12
CA SER A 147 -30.92 30.79 -22.48
C SER A 147 -32.15 31.67 -22.60
N SER A 148 -31.98 32.99 -22.60
CA SER A 148 -33.05 33.90 -22.97
C SER A 148 -33.21 33.89 -24.47
N ALA A 149 -34.45 33.58 -24.91
CA ALA A 149 -34.99 33.65 -26.26
C ALA A 149 -34.84 35.02 -26.91
#